data_abb153978cf18d3a59c3cf48f0188ecd
#
_entry.id   abb153978cf18d3a59c3cf48f0188ecd
#
_cell.length_a   1.000
_cell.length_b   1.000
_cell.length_c   1.000
_cell.angle_alpha   90.00
_cell.angle_beta   90.00
_cell.angle_gamma   90.00
#
_symmetry.space_group_name_H-M   'P 1'
#
loop_
_entity.id
_entity.type
_entity.pdbx_description
1 polymer ?
#
loop_
_entity_poly.entity_id
_entity_poly.type
_entity_poly.pdbx_seq_one_letter_code
_entity_poly.pdbx_strand_id
1 'polypeptide(L)'
;MDTLNNNEVERIFSSAPFVADIGLELVSIKTGECRSRLVLAERHLQQDGFVHFGVQATVADHTAGAAGASAVKSGQMVLTSDFSLKLLRSASGTHIECVATVLKA
;
A
#
# COMPACT_ATOMS: atom_id res chain seq x y z
N MET A 1 24.54 5.72 -7.88
CA MET A 1 23.30 6.49 -7.76
C MET A 1 22.40 5.86 -6.71
N ASP A 2 21.94 6.67 -5.82
CA ASP A 2 21.29 6.18 -4.63
C ASP A 2 19.79 6.02 -4.80
N THR A 3 19.23 4.98 -4.19
CA THR A 3 17.80 4.86 -4.01
C THR A 3 17.37 5.83 -2.90
N LEU A 4 16.07 6.08 -2.79
CA LEU A 4 15.52 6.82 -1.66
C LEU A 4 15.83 6.03 -0.39
N ASN A 5 16.15 6.71 0.69
CA ASN A 5 16.31 6.04 1.98
C ASN A 5 14.94 5.68 2.56
N ASN A 6 14.93 4.76 3.51
CA ASN A 6 13.69 4.25 4.08
C ASN A 6 12.89 5.34 4.80
N ASN A 7 13.55 6.33 5.40
CA ASN A 7 12.85 7.43 6.06
C ASN A 7 12.07 8.30 5.08
N GLU A 8 12.63 8.52 3.89
CA GLU A 8 11.94 9.28 2.85
C GLU A 8 10.72 8.54 2.32
N VAL A 9 10.86 7.22 2.09
CA VAL A 9 9.74 6.39 1.63
C VAL A 9 8.64 6.36 2.69
N GLU A 10 9.00 6.23 3.96
CA GLU A 10 8.06 6.24 5.07
C GLU A 10 7.29 7.57 5.13
N ARG A 11 8.00 8.69 4.97
CA ARG A 11 7.36 10.01 4.95
C ARG A 11 6.38 10.14 3.79
N ILE A 12 6.78 9.70 2.61
CA ILE A 12 5.92 9.75 1.42
C ILE A 12 4.70 8.85 1.62
N PHE A 13 4.89 7.64 2.13
CA PHE A 13 3.81 6.70 2.40
C PHE A 13 2.74 7.34 3.29
N SER A 14 3.18 8.02 4.34
CA SER A 14 2.28 8.56 5.36
C SER A 14 1.71 9.94 5.00
N SER A 15 2.15 10.56 3.91
CA SER A 15 1.75 11.93 3.56
C SER A 15 0.52 12.02 2.65
N ALA A 16 0.05 10.92 2.09
CA ALA A 16 -1.12 10.92 1.21
C ALA A 16 -2.40 11.09 2.03
N PRO A 17 -3.15 12.20 1.88
CA PRO A 17 -4.33 12.45 2.72
C PRO A 17 -5.37 11.33 2.66
N PHE A 18 -5.66 10.83 1.48
CA PHE A 18 -6.65 9.76 1.31
C PHE A 18 -6.25 8.49 2.07
N VAL A 19 -4.98 8.12 1.98
CA VAL A 19 -4.46 6.91 2.63
C VAL A 19 -4.42 7.10 4.14
N ALA A 20 -4.04 8.29 4.60
CA ALA A 20 -4.07 8.63 6.03
C ALA A 20 -5.50 8.55 6.58
N ASP A 21 -6.49 9.03 5.81
CA ASP A 21 -7.90 9.00 6.22
C ASP A 21 -8.42 7.58 6.42
N ILE A 22 -8.02 6.63 5.61
CA ILE A 22 -8.47 5.25 5.81
C ILE A 22 -7.68 4.54 6.92
N GLY A 23 -6.57 5.12 7.38
CA GLY A 23 -5.80 4.59 8.49
C GLY A 23 -4.77 3.53 8.13
N LEU A 24 -4.32 3.50 6.87
CA LEU A 24 -3.30 2.53 6.47
C LEU A 24 -1.97 2.84 7.15
N GLU A 25 -1.36 1.81 7.75
CA GLU A 25 -0.13 1.93 8.51
C GLU A 25 1.02 1.22 7.79
N LEU A 26 2.18 1.87 7.76
CA LEU A 26 3.41 1.25 7.28
C LEU A 26 3.96 0.36 8.38
N VAL A 27 4.22 -0.90 8.07
CA VAL A 27 4.82 -1.85 9.02
C VAL A 27 6.33 -1.90 8.83
N SER A 28 6.79 -2.06 7.60
CA SER A 28 8.22 -2.11 7.31
C SER A 28 8.49 -1.79 5.85
N ILE A 29 9.67 -1.30 5.59
CA ILE A 29 10.16 -0.98 4.25
C ILE A 29 11.61 -1.42 4.14
N LYS A 30 11.95 -2.07 3.04
CA LYS A 30 13.32 -2.33 2.62
C LYS A 30 13.37 -2.29 1.11
N THR A 31 14.55 -2.22 0.52
CA THR A 31 14.66 -2.09 -0.93
C THR A 31 13.84 -3.15 -1.66
N GLY A 32 12.86 -2.72 -2.44
CA GLY A 32 12.02 -3.60 -3.23
C GLY A 32 10.90 -4.30 -2.47
N GLU A 33 10.70 -4.02 -1.17
CA GLU A 33 9.63 -4.65 -0.40
C GLU A 33 8.99 -3.66 0.57
N CYS A 34 7.67 -3.69 0.66
CA CYS A 34 6.93 -2.90 1.63
C CYS A 34 5.85 -3.75 2.28
N ARG A 35 5.70 -3.60 3.58
CA ARG A 35 4.63 -4.25 4.34
C ARG A 35 3.77 -3.18 4.97
N SER A 36 2.46 -3.35 4.88
CA SER A 36 1.50 -2.42 5.47
C SER A 36 0.40 -3.18 6.19
N ARG A 37 -0.35 -2.44 6.99
CA ARG A 37 -1.43 -3.01 7.79
C ARG A 37 -2.57 -2.01 7.89
N LEU A 38 -3.80 -2.51 7.78
CA LEU A 38 -5.00 -1.71 7.98
C LEU A 38 -5.86 -2.38 9.05
N VAL A 39 -6.07 -1.70 10.18
CA VAL A 39 -7.03 -2.16 11.18
C VAL A 39 -8.41 -1.82 10.66
N LEU A 40 -9.26 -2.81 10.53
CA LEU A 40 -10.57 -2.64 9.90
C LEU A 40 -11.57 -1.96 10.83
N ALA A 41 -12.35 -1.06 10.25
CA ALA A 41 -13.44 -0.37 10.90
C ALA A 41 -14.65 -0.42 9.97
N GLU A 42 -15.81 -0.03 10.49
CA GLU A 42 -17.06 -0.04 9.70
C GLU A 42 -16.93 0.74 8.40
N ARG A 43 -16.20 1.85 8.41
CA ARG A 43 -16.00 2.70 7.21
C ARG A 43 -15.28 1.99 6.07
N HIS A 44 -14.64 0.84 6.34
CA HIS A 44 -13.93 0.07 5.32
C HIS A 44 -14.80 -0.99 4.67
N LEU A 45 -16.02 -1.17 5.16
CA LEU A 45 -16.87 -2.27 4.73
C LEU A 45 -17.86 -1.82 3.65
N GLN A 46 -18.22 -2.77 2.80
CA GLN A 46 -19.31 -2.56 1.86
C GLN A 46 -20.64 -2.91 2.57
N GLN A 47 -21.76 -2.77 1.87
CA GLN A 47 -23.09 -2.89 2.45
C GLN A 47 -23.43 -4.26 3.08
N ASP A 48 -22.71 -5.31 2.69
CA ASP A 48 -22.93 -6.67 3.21
C ASP A 48 -21.94 -7.08 4.29
N GLY A 49 -21.13 -6.14 4.79
CA GLY A 49 -20.22 -6.37 5.91
C GLY A 49 -18.84 -6.90 5.54
N PHE A 50 -18.54 -7.09 4.25
CA PHE A 50 -17.21 -7.46 3.81
C PHE A 50 -16.38 -6.23 3.50
N VAL A 51 -15.06 -6.37 3.49
CA VAL A 51 -14.17 -5.26 3.17
C VAL A 51 -14.44 -4.79 1.74
N HIS A 52 -14.67 -3.48 1.58
CA HIS A 52 -14.93 -2.90 0.27
C HIS A 52 -13.74 -3.14 -0.66
N PHE A 53 -14.03 -3.53 -1.90
CA PHE A 53 -12.99 -3.81 -2.89
C PHE A 53 -12.07 -2.59 -3.11
N GLY A 54 -12.64 -1.40 -3.12
CA GLY A 54 -11.85 -0.17 -3.26
C GLY A 54 -10.84 0.03 -2.15
N VAL A 55 -11.15 -0.39 -0.92
CA VAL A 55 -10.21 -0.35 0.19
C VAL A 55 -9.06 -1.32 -0.07
N GLN A 56 -9.36 -2.54 -0.49
CA GLN A 56 -8.35 -3.54 -0.81
C GLN A 56 -7.44 -3.06 -1.95
N ALA A 57 -8.03 -2.45 -2.98
CA ALA A 57 -7.28 -1.90 -4.10
C ALA A 57 -6.34 -0.77 -3.65
N THR A 58 -6.81 0.10 -2.77
CA THR A 58 -6.00 1.20 -2.22
C THR A 58 -4.81 0.66 -1.43
N VAL A 59 -5.05 -0.31 -0.55
CA VAL A 59 -4.00 -0.93 0.25
C VAL A 59 -2.94 -1.55 -0.68
N ALA A 60 -3.37 -2.31 -1.66
CA ALA A 60 -2.46 -2.98 -2.60
C ALA A 60 -1.66 -1.96 -3.43
N ASP A 61 -2.33 -0.97 -3.99
CA ASP A 61 -1.69 0.05 -4.84
C ASP A 61 -0.68 0.89 -4.06
N HIS A 62 -1.07 1.37 -2.89
CA HIS A 62 -0.20 2.24 -2.10
C HIS A 62 1.03 1.49 -1.57
N THR A 63 0.82 0.27 -1.11
CA THR A 63 1.93 -0.57 -0.62
C THR A 63 2.88 -0.94 -1.76
N ALA A 64 2.35 -1.28 -2.93
CA ALA A 64 3.17 -1.56 -4.11
C ALA A 64 3.93 -0.31 -4.57
N GLY A 65 3.30 0.86 -4.52
CA GLY A 65 3.95 2.12 -4.84
C GLY A 65 5.13 2.41 -3.94
N ALA A 66 4.99 2.16 -2.63
CA ALA A 66 6.08 2.33 -1.67
C ALA A 66 7.22 1.34 -1.94
N ALA A 67 6.90 0.08 -2.23
CA ALA A 67 7.91 -0.90 -2.60
C ALA A 67 8.69 -0.45 -3.84
N GLY A 68 7.98 0.07 -4.85
CA GLY A 68 8.60 0.61 -6.05
C GLY A 68 9.48 1.82 -5.76
N ALA A 69 8.99 2.73 -4.92
CA ALA A 69 9.76 3.93 -4.55
C ALA A 69 11.07 3.57 -3.85
N SER A 70 11.08 2.50 -3.06
CA SER A 70 12.29 2.04 -2.38
C SER A 70 13.33 1.45 -3.33
N ALA A 71 12.93 1.11 -4.54
CA ALA A 71 13.78 0.43 -5.52
C ALA A 71 14.25 1.34 -6.65
N VAL A 72 13.71 2.57 -6.76
CA VAL A 72 14.12 3.52 -7.80
C VAL A 72 15.15 4.49 -7.25
N LYS A 73 15.82 5.19 -8.15
CA LYS A 73 16.85 6.16 -7.80
C LYS A 73 16.23 7.41 -7.19
N SER A 74 16.99 8.06 -6.32
CA SER A 74 16.63 9.36 -5.79
C SER A 74 16.34 10.35 -6.92
N GLY A 75 15.27 11.10 -6.81
CA GLY A 75 14.82 12.04 -7.83
C GLY A 75 13.84 11.46 -8.82
N GLN A 76 13.64 10.16 -8.81
CA GLN A 76 12.62 9.51 -9.62
C GLN A 76 11.30 9.42 -8.85
N MET A 77 10.21 9.35 -9.57
CA MET A 77 8.87 9.33 -9.02
C MET A 77 8.17 8.06 -9.49
N VAL A 78 7.34 7.47 -8.64
CA VAL A 78 6.53 6.31 -8.98
C VAL A 78 5.08 6.75 -9.16
N LEU A 79 4.54 6.46 -10.35
CA LEU A 79 3.12 6.71 -10.65
C LEU A 79 2.51 5.41 -11.15
N THR A 80 1.30 5.13 -10.71
CA THR A 80 0.57 3.96 -11.18
C THR A 80 0.03 4.24 -12.59
N SER A 81 0.51 3.49 -13.58
CA SER A 81 0.04 3.60 -14.95
C SER A 81 -0.95 2.48 -15.30
N ASP A 82 -0.83 1.35 -14.65
CA ASP A 82 -1.69 0.21 -14.88
C ASP A 82 -1.79 -0.63 -13.61
N PHE A 83 -2.99 -1.11 -13.32
CA PHE A 83 -3.25 -1.83 -12.08
C PHE A 83 -4.29 -2.91 -12.32
N SER A 84 -4.02 -4.13 -11.88
CA SER A 84 -4.94 -5.24 -11.98
C SER A 84 -5.05 -5.95 -10.63
N LEU A 85 -6.26 -6.24 -10.21
CA LEU A 85 -6.52 -6.91 -8.93
C LEU A 85 -7.62 -7.94 -9.12
N LYS A 86 -7.39 -9.14 -8.59
CA LYS A 86 -8.38 -10.21 -8.62
C LYS A 86 -8.81 -10.54 -7.21
N LEU A 87 -10.12 -10.51 -6.96
CA LEU A 87 -10.70 -10.87 -5.69
C LEU A 87 -11.05 -12.36 -5.73
N LEU A 88 -10.31 -13.16 -4.98
CA LEU A 88 -10.50 -14.62 -4.97
C LEU A 88 -11.58 -15.05 -3.99
N ARG A 89 -11.81 -14.28 -2.94
CA ARG A 89 -12.88 -14.48 -1.96
C ARG A 89 -13.14 -13.18 -1.22
N SER A 90 -14.30 -13.06 -0.60
CA SER A 90 -14.64 -11.91 0.23
C SER A 90 -13.72 -11.84 1.43
N ALA A 91 -13.34 -10.61 1.81
CA ALA A 91 -12.46 -10.39 2.95
C ALA A 91 -13.26 -9.92 4.15
N SER A 92 -12.93 -10.46 5.33
CA SER A 92 -13.50 -10.06 6.60
C SER A 92 -12.46 -10.32 7.69
N GLY A 93 -12.69 -9.78 8.89
CA GLY A 93 -11.79 -9.98 10.02
C GLY A 93 -11.49 -8.66 10.73
N THR A 94 -10.39 -8.62 11.45
CA THR A 94 -10.01 -7.47 12.29
C THR A 94 -9.01 -6.54 11.60
N HIS A 95 -8.24 -7.04 10.68
CA HIS A 95 -7.24 -6.24 9.95
C HIS A 95 -6.86 -6.91 8.63
N ILE A 96 -6.24 -6.12 7.76
CA ILE A 96 -5.63 -6.57 6.52
C ILE A 96 -4.13 -6.34 6.61
N GLU A 97 -3.35 -7.31 6.15
CA GLU A 97 -1.92 -7.16 5.98
C GLU A 97 -1.61 -7.24 4.50
N CYS A 98 -0.66 -6.43 4.06
CA CYS A 98 -0.22 -6.41 2.67
C CYS A 98 1.29 -6.47 2.60
N VAL A 99 1.79 -7.31 1.72
CA VAL A 99 3.22 -7.38 1.40
C VAL A 99 3.35 -7.14 -0.09
N ALA A 100 4.12 -6.13 -0.45
CA ALA A 100 4.40 -5.83 -1.85
C ALA A 100 5.89 -6.03 -2.13
N THR A 101 6.19 -6.70 -3.21
CA THR A 101 7.56 -7.00 -3.63
C THR A 101 7.75 -6.58 -5.08
N VAL A 102 8.84 -5.88 -5.37
CA VAL A 102 9.18 -5.50 -6.74
C VAL A 102 9.78 -6.70 -7.44
N LEU A 103 9.18 -7.09 -8.57
CA LEU A 103 9.68 -8.18 -9.39
C LEU A 103 10.73 -7.69 -10.39
N LYS A 104 10.57 -6.45 -10.86
CA LYS A 104 11.48 -5.84 -11.82
C LYS A 104 11.41 -4.33 -11.68
N ALA A 105 12.51 -3.74 -11.32
CA ALA A 105 12.62 -2.30 -11.18
C ALA A 105 12.92 -1.61 -12.51
#